data_85bffb3d7552e6b4ac5f976228e453c0
#
_entry.id   85bffb3d7552e6b4ac5f976228e453c0
#
_cell.length_a   1.000
_cell.length_b   1.000
_cell.length_c   1.000
_cell.angle_alpha   90.00
_cell.angle_beta   90.00
_cell.angle_gamma   90.00
#
_symmetry.space_group_name_H-M   'P 1'
#
loop_
_entity.id
_entity.type
_entity.pdbx_description
1 polymer ?
#
loop_
_entity_poly.entity_id
_entity_poly.type
_entity_poly.pdbx_seq_one_letter_code
_entity_poly.pdbx_strand_id
1 'polypeptide(L)'
;MSFKLSYRAAAAALAFCAAFAIHPAARAQADLAVAAAKEKGAVVTPSGLVYRSLKDGSGASPLASDVVKVHYRGTLADGTEFDSSYKRNEPTQFPLNGVIPCWTEGVQRMKVGGKAKLTCPAAIAYGPRGAGGGVIPPNATLQFEIELLDVAKR
;
A
#
# COMPACT_ATOMS: atom_id res chain seq x y z
N MET A 1 -38.04 -69.17 -10.13
CA MET A 1 -36.87 -68.62 -10.78
C MET A 1 -36.88 -67.10 -10.51
N SER A 2 -36.08 -66.68 -9.54
CA SER A 2 -36.02 -65.25 -9.11
C SER A 2 -34.78 -64.59 -9.70
N PHE A 3 -34.97 -63.61 -10.55
CA PHE A 3 -33.90 -62.77 -11.00
C PHE A 3 -33.75 -61.58 -10.05
N LYS A 4 -32.64 -61.54 -9.32
CA LYS A 4 -32.22 -60.35 -8.53
C LYS A 4 -31.44 -59.41 -9.42
N LEU A 5 -32.02 -58.25 -9.70
CA LEU A 5 -31.35 -57.16 -10.39
C LEU A 5 -30.62 -56.31 -9.36
N SER A 6 -29.27 -56.36 -9.39
CA SER A 6 -28.44 -55.54 -8.52
C SER A 6 -28.20 -54.18 -9.16
N TYR A 7 -28.79 -53.11 -8.63
CA TYR A 7 -28.47 -51.72 -8.97
C TYR A 7 -27.17 -51.32 -8.28
N ARG A 8 -26.12 -51.16 -9.02
CA ARG A 8 -24.93 -50.47 -8.56
C ARG A 8 -25.09 -48.95 -8.83
N ALA A 9 -25.36 -48.18 -7.77
CA ALA A 9 -25.35 -46.74 -7.82
C ALA A 9 -23.88 -46.26 -7.87
N ALA A 10 -23.47 -45.75 -9.01
CA ALA A 10 -22.21 -45.02 -9.15
C ALA A 10 -22.45 -43.59 -8.69
N ALA A 11 -21.99 -43.26 -7.49
CA ALA A 11 -21.95 -41.88 -7.02
C ALA A 11 -20.77 -41.16 -7.71
N ALA A 12 -21.05 -40.39 -8.75
CA ALA A 12 -20.09 -39.48 -9.32
C ALA A 12 -19.97 -38.24 -8.41
N ALA A 13 -18.94 -38.20 -7.60
CA ALA A 13 -18.55 -37.00 -6.87
C ALA A 13 -17.98 -35.97 -7.85
N LEU A 14 -18.79 -35.02 -8.27
CA LEU A 14 -18.36 -33.83 -8.97
C LEU A 14 -17.64 -32.93 -7.95
N ALA A 15 -16.31 -33.03 -7.91
CA ALA A 15 -15.45 -32.06 -7.24
C ALA A 15 -15.52 -30.74 -8.02
N PHE A 16 -16.32 -29.80 -7.54
CA PHE A 16 -16.34 -28.43 -8.04
C PHE A 16 -15.05 -27.73 -7.53
N CYS A 17 -13.95 -27.85 -8.27
CA CYS A 17 -12.80 -26.96 -8.11
C CYS A 17 -13.19 -25.61 -8.66
N ALA A 18 -13.78 -24.76 -7.81
CA ALA A 18 -13.90 -23.34 -8.10
C ALA A 18 -12.49 -22.75 -8.12
N ALA A 19 -11.85 -22.74 -9.29
CA ALA A 19 -10.65 -21.97 -9.51
C ALA A 19 -11.04 -20.49 -9.42
N PHE A 20 -10.81 -19.88 -8.26
CA PHE A 20 -10.88 -18.43 -8.10
C PHE A 20 -9.78 -17.84 -8.99
N ALA A 21 -10.15 -17.41 -10.20
CA ALA A 21 -9.28 -16.64 -11.06
C ALA A 21 -9.04 -15.29 -10.38
N ILE A 22 -7.90 -15.17 -9.70
CA ILE A 22 -7.46 -13.89 -9.15
C ILE A 22 -7.23 -12.97 -10.35
N HIS A 23 -7.94 -11.84 -10.39
CA HIS A 23 -7.80 -10.83 -11.43
C HIS A 23 -6.33 -10.38 -11.51
N PRO A 24 -5.76 -10.23 -12.72
CA PRO A 24 -4.35 -9.84 -12.87
C PRO A 24 -4.00 -8.53 -12.17
N ALA A 25 -4.93 -7.58 -12.09
CA ALA A 25 -4.76 -6.35 -11.33
C ALA A 25 -4.63 -6.60 -9.82
N ALA A 26 -5.46 -7.47 -9.24
CA ALA A 26 -5.38 -7.81 -7.81
C ALA A 26 -4.06 -8.51 -7.48
N ARG A 27 -3.55 -9.33 -8.40
CA ARG A 27 -2.25 -9.99 -8.27
C ARG A 27 -1.11 -8.98 -8.27
N ALA A 28 -1.12 -8.01 -9.20
CA ALA A 28 -0.11 -6.95 -9.26
C ALA A 28 -0.04 -6.12 -7.96
N GLN A 29 -1.18 -5.85 -7.32
CA GLN A 29 -1.25 -5.15 -6.04
C GLN A 29 -0.61 -5.95 -4.91
N ALA A 30 -0.91 -7.25 -4.82
CA ALA A 30 -0.32 -8.14 -3.82
C ALA A 30 1.18 -8.34 -4.06
N ASP A 31 1.60 -8.52 -5.31
CA ASP A 31 2.99 -8.74 -5.68
C ASP A 31 3.86 -7.52 -5.33
N LEU A 32 3.33 -6.30 -5.47
CA LEU A 32 4.04 -5.07 -5.10
C LEU A 32 4.36 -5.03 -3.59
N ALA A 33 3.40 -5.32 -2.73
CA ALA A 33 3.60 -5.32 -1.28
C ALA A 33 4.57 -6.42 -0.85
N VAL A 34 4.46 -7.62 -1.44
CA VAL A 34 5.37 -8.75 -1.18
C VAL A 34 6.79 -8.44 -1.63
N ALA A 35 6.96 -7.83 -2.81
CA ALA A 35 8.27 -7.43 -3.31
C ALA A 35 8.91 -6.37 -2.41
N ALA A 36 8.15 -5.35 -2.01
CA ALA A 36 8.61 -4.30 -1.12
C ALA A 36 9.06 -4.85 0.25
N ALA A 37 8.32 -5.83 0.80
CA ALA A 37 8.65 -6.45 2.08
C ALA A 37 9.97 -7.25 2.05
N LYS A 38 10.42 -7.67 0.89
CA LYS A 38 11.69 -8.39 0.69
C LYS A 38 12.90 -7.46 0.47
N GLU A 39 12.66 -6.17 0.29
CA GLU A 39 13.76 -5.22 0.10
C GLU A 39 14.59 -5.10 1.39
N LYS A 40 15.92 -4.99 1.23
CA LYS A 40 16.83 -4.85 2.37
C LYS A 40 16.46 -3.61 3.20
N GLY A 41 16.28 -3.80 4.50
CA GLY A 41 15.90 -2.73 5.44
C GLY A 41 14.40 -2.41 5.47
N ALA A 42 13.56 -3.19 4.75
CA ALA A 42 12.12 -3.05 4.84
C ALA A 42 11.58 -3.58 6.16
N VAL A 43 10.62 -2.87 6.73
CA VAL A 43 9.88 -3.24 7.94
C VAL A 43 8.40 -3.29 7.59
N VAL A 44 7.77 -4.44 7.85
CA VAL A 44 6.31 -4.61 7.69
C VAL A 44 5.66 -4.36 9.05
N THR A 45 4.71 -3.45 9.08
CA THR A 45 3.98 -3.14 10.32
C THR A 45 2.69 -3.96 10.43
N PRO A 46 2.06 -4.03 11.62
CA PRO A 46 0.79 -4.73 11.80
C PRO A 46 -0.36 -4.20 10.93
N SER A 47 -0.31 -2.92 10.51
CA SER A 47 -1.29 -2.33 9.59
C SER A 47 -1.10 -2.77 8.13
N GLY A 48 0.00 -3.45 7.82
CA GLY A 48 0.39 -3.85 6.47
C GLY A 48 1.25 -2.81 5.73
N LEU A 49 1.56 -1.68 6.35
CA LEU A 49 2.53 -0.73 5.81
C LEU A 49 3.89 -1.40 5.66
N VAL A 50 4.51 -1.28 4.49
CA VAL A 50 5.93 -1.61 4.31
C VAL A 50 6.72 -0.31 4.29
N TYR A 51 7.51 -0.11 5.35
CA TYR A 51 8.38 1.05 5.54
C TYR A 51 9.83 0.69 5.23
N ARG A 52 10.51 1.51 4.47
CA ARG A 52 11.95 1.37 4.22
C ARG A 52 12.63 2.73 4.27
N SER A 53 13.61 2.89 5.16
CA SER A 53 14.47 4.07 5.15
C SER A 53 15.39 4.01 3.92
N LEU A 54 15.42 5.08 3.15
CA LEU A 54 16.34 5.27 2.01
C LEU A 54 17.52 6.16 2.44
N LYS A 55 17.26 7.08 3.37
CA LYS A 55 18.24 7.97 3.97
C LYS A 55 17.76 8.29 5.38
N ASP A 56 18.60 8.11 6.36
CA ASP A 56 18.27 8.48 7.73
C ASP A 56 18.41 10.00 7.92
N GLY A 57 17.42 10.57 8.58
CA GLY A 57 17.47 11.95 9.04
C GLY A 57 18.07 12.04 10.43
N SER A 58 18.50 13.25 10.81
CA SER A 58 19.06 13.56 12.13
C SER A 58 18.20 14.52 12.96
N GLY A 59 17.16 15.09 12.36
CA GLY A 59 16.27 16.03 13.03
C GLY A 59 15.15 15.37 13.84
N ALA A 60 14.15 16.16 14.20
CA ALA A 60 13.00 15.68 14.97
C ALA A 60 12.13 14.73 14.17
N SER A 61 11.49 13.79 14.88
CA SER A 61 10.37 13.00 14.34
C SER A 61 9.05 13.72 14.59
N PRO A 62 8.12 13.72 13.62
CA PRO A 62 6.81 14.31 13.81
C PRO A 62 5.89 13.45 14.69
N LEU A 63 4.94 14.11 15.34
CA LEU A 63 3.78 13.48 15.95
C LEU A 63 2.60 13.57 14.97
N ALA A 64 1.55 12.77 15.21
CA ALA A 64 0.35 12.79 14.39
C ALA A 64 -0.35 14.16 14.33
N SER A 65 -0.23 14.98 15.39
CA SER A 65 -0.79 16.32 15.46
C SER A 65 0.00 17.39 14.71
N ASP A 66 1.25 17.10 14.32
CA ASP A 66 2.15 18.07 13.70
C ASP A 66 1.83 18.30 12.21
N VAL A 67 2.34 19.43 11.69
CA VAL A 67 2.35 19.70 10.24
C VAL A 67 3.72 19.34 9.70
N VAL A 68 3.77 18.53 8.66
CA VAL A 68 5.01 18.12 7.98
C VAL A 68 5.17 18.84 6.65
N LYS A 69 6.39 19.24 6.34
CA LYS A 69 6.80 19.75 5.03
C LYS A 69 7.62 18.70 4.33
N VAL A 70 7.15 18.28 3.16
CA VAL A 70 7.72 17.14 2.44
C VAL A 70 7.87 17.40 0.96
N HIS A 71 8.87 16.75 0.36
CA HIS A 71 8.81 16.36 -1.04
C HIS A 71 8.35 14.91 -1.13
N TYR A 72 7.57 14.60 -2.15
CA TYR A 72 7.09 13.24 -2.36
C TYR A 72 6.81 12.93 -3.82
N ARG A 73 6.80 11.64 -4.11
CA ARG A 73 6.38 11.05 -5.38
C ARG A 73 5.54 9.83 -5.08
N GLY A 74 4.34 9.77 -5.64
CA GLY A 74 3.41 8.64 -5.52
C GLY A 74 3.27 7.88 -6.83
N THR A 75 3.35 6.55 -6.77
CA THR A 75 3.22 5.65 -7.93
C THR A 75 2.23 4.51 -7.65
N LEU A 76 1.56 4.07 -8.70
CA LEU A 76 0.73 2.88 -8.72
C LEU A 76 1.58 1.60 -8.84
N ALA A 77 0.94 0.42 -8.73
CA ALA A 77 1.62 -0.87 -8.83
C ALA A 77 2.27 -1.12 -10.20
N ASP A 78 1.77 -0.50 -11.26
CA ASP A 78 2.35 -0.56 -12.60
C ASP A 78 3.48 0.46 -12.83
N GLY A 79 3.84 1.24 -11.79
CA GLY A 79 4.85 2.29 -11.86
C GLY A 79 4.35 3.65 -12.35
N THR A 80 3.07 3.76 -12.72
CA THR A 80 2.47 5.04 -13.12
C THR A 80 2.52 6.04 -11.98
N GLU A 81 3.14 7.20 -12.20
CA GLU A 81 3.15 8.29 -11.24
C GLU A 81 1.82 9.02 -11.27
N PHE A 82 1.13 9.08 -10.13
CA PHE A 82 -0.16 9.76 -10.02
C PHE A 82 -0.04 11.14 -9.36
N ASP A 83 1.02 11.39 -8.60
CA ASP A 83 1.28 12.70 -7.99
C ASP A 83 2.75 12.85 -7.62
N SER A 84 3.27 14.08 -7.72
CA SER A 84 4.66 14.41 -7.37
C SER A 84 4.82 15.88 -7.06
N SER A 85 5.36 16.20 -5.90
CA SER A 85 5.77 17.56 -5.53
C SER A 85 7.02 17.99 -6.29
N TYR A 86 7.86 17.05 -6.70
CA TYR A 86 9.06 17.36 -7.50
C TYR A 86 8.70 17.91 -8.88
N LYS A 87 7.63 17.42 -9.51
CA LYS A 87 7.14 17.95 -10.79
C LYS A 87 6.65 19.40 -10.69
N ARG A 88 6.14 19.76 -9.51
CA ARG A 88 5.70 21.13 -9.23
C ARG A 88 6.84 22.03 -8.77
N ASN A 89 8.04 21.48 -8.54
CA ASN A 89 9.18 22.17 -7.92
C ASN A 89 8.85 22.86 -6.60
N GLU A 90 7.87 22.34 -5.87
CA GLU A 90 7.36 22.94 -4.64
C GLU A 90 7.08 21.87 -3.59
N PRO A 91 7.71 21.94 -2.39
CA PRO A 91 7.36 21.08 -1.29
C PRO A 91 5.94 21.38 -0.80
N THR A 92 5.28 20.35 -0.30
CA THR A 92 3.90 20.47 0.19
C THR A 92 3.87 20.33 1.70
N GLN A 93 2.96 21.04 2.34
CA GLN A 93 2.70 20.94 3.78
C GLN A 93 1.38 20.18 4.02
N PHE A 94 1.42 19.26 4.96
CA PHE A 94 0.24 18.49 5.36
C PHE A 94 0.13 18.40 6.89
N PRO A 95 -1.07 18.57 7.47
CA PRO A 95 -1.34 18.11 8.82
C PRO A 95 -1.29 16.58 8.79
N LEU A 96 -0.43 15.97 9.63
CA LEU A 96 -0.15 14.54 9.54
C LEU A 96 -1.38 13.67 9.94
N ASN A 97 -2.31 14.22 10.72
CA ASN A 97 -3.60 13.60 11.03
C ASN A 97 -4.68 13.80 9.95
N GLY A 98 -4.40 14.55 8.89
CA GLY A 98 -5.32 14.85 7.78
C GLY A 98 -4.98 14.14 6.47
N VAL A 99 -4.04 13.19 6.49
CA VAL A 99 -3.62 12.39 5.32
C VAL A 99 -4.05 10.93 5.48
N ILE A 100 -3.81 10.11 4.46
CA ILE A 100 -4.10 8.67 4.55
C ILE A 100 -3.36 8.01 5.73
N PRO A 101 -3.96 6.98 6.36
CA PRO A 101 -3.38 6.31 7.53
C PRO A 101 -1.95 5.83 7.32
N CYS A 102 -1.61 5.36 6.12
CA CYS A 102 -0.27 4.96 5.75
C CYS A 102 0.76 6.08 5.97
N TRP A 103 0.44 7.31 5.60
CA TRP A 103 1.32 8.47 5.81
C TRP A 103 1.39 8.87 7.27
N THR A 104 0.25 8.91 7.95
CA THR A 104 0.20 9.23 9.39
C THR A 104 1.12 8.29 10.18
N GLU A 105 1.09 6.99 9.88
CA GLU A 105 1.95 6.00 10.52
C GLU A 105 3.41 6.10 10.04
N GLY A 106 3.61 6.12 8.72
CA GLY A 106 4.94 6.01 8.11
C GLY A 106 5.82 7.24 8.35
N VAL A 107 5.27 8.45 8.24
CA VAL A 107 6.04 9.69 8.40
C VAL A 107 6.46 9.91 9.85
N GLN A 108 5.71 9.43 10.84
CA GLN A 108 6.12 9.46 12.25
C GLN A 108 7.38 8.62 12.53
N ARG A 109 7.72 7.67 11.66
CA ARG A 109 8.95 6.86 11.74
C ARG A 109 10.17 7.56 11.17
N MET A 110 9.96 8.66 10.46
CA MET A 110 11.04 9.44 9.84
C MET A 110 11.58 10.50 10.81
N LYS A 111 12.76 11.03 10.46
CA LYS A 111 13.34 12.22 11.07
C LYS A 111 13.57 13.26 9.99
N VAL A 112 13.50 14.54 10.34
CA VAL A 112 13.81 15.65 9.43
C VAL A 112 15.18 15.44 8.80
N GLY A 113 15.26 15.61 7.48
CA GLY A 113 16.44 15.35 6.65
C GLY A 113 16.47 13.92 6.09
N GLY A 114 15.56 13.04 6.51
CA GLY A 114 15.44 11.68 6.04
C GLY A 114 14.59 11.53 4.79
N LYS A 115 14.78 10.38 4.13
CA LYS A 115 13.98 9.93 2.99
C LYS A 115 13.54 8.48 3.21
N ALA A 116 12.30 8.17 2.93
CA ALA A 116 11.76 6.83 3.08
C ALA A 116 10.85 6.45 1.91
N LYS A 117 10.73 5.14 1.71
CA LYS A 117 9.78 4.53 0.80
C LYS A 117 8.69 3.85 1.62
N LEU A 118 7.44 4.20 1.33
CA LEU A 118 6.26 3.60 1.92
C LEU A 118 5.50 2.82 0.87
N THR A 119 5.19 1.56 1.14
CA THR A 119 4.25 0.78 0.33
C THR A 119 2.97 0.60 1.13
N CYS A 120 1.90 1.18 0.62
CA CYS A 120 0.62 1.34 1.29
C CYS A 120 -0.44 0.43 0.66
N PRO A 121 -0.84 -0.67 1.31
CA PRO A 121 -2.02 -1.41 0.90
C PRO A 121 -3.27 -0.51 0.89
N ALA A 122 -4.23 -0.84 0.04
CA ALA A 122 -5.44 -0.04 -0.12
C ALA A 122 -6.19 0.24 1.19
N ALA A 123 -6.19 -0.71 2.12
CA ALA A 123 -6.87 -0.57 3.42
C ALA A 123 -6.37 0.61 4.27
N ILE A 124 -5.13 1.03 4.09
CA ILE A 124 -4.53 2.19 4.76
C ILE A 124 -4.22 3.34 3.78
N ALA A 125 -4.76 3.28 2.58
CA ALA A 125 -4.69 4.31 1.53
C ALA A 125 -6.10 4.77 1.15
N TYR A 126 -6.54 4.55 -0.07
CA TYR A 126 -7.84 5.04 -0.55
C TYR A 126 -8.92 3.96 -0.66
N GLY A 127 -8.64 2.72 -0.23
CA GLY A 127 -9.60 1.64 -0.12
C GLY A 127 -10.31 1.26 -1.42
N PRO A 128 -11.57 0.75 -1.29
CA PRO A 128 -12.33 0.26 -2.44
C PRO A 128 -12.88 1.36 -3.35
N ARG A 129 -12.83 2.63 -2.92
CA ARG A 129 -13.32 3.77 -3.71
C ARG A 129 -12.27 4.34 -4.64
N GLY A 130 -10.98 4.19 -4.31
CA GLY A 130 -9.92 4.93 -4.99
C GLY A 130 -10.00 6.43 -4.74
N ALA A 131 -9.38 7.23 -5.59
CA ALA A 131 -9.36 8.70 -5.46
C ALA A 131 -9.11 9.40 -6.80
N GLY A 132 -9.30 10.73 -6.79
CA GLY A 132 -8.95 11.58 -7.93
C GLY A 132 -9.73 11.30 -9.22
N GLY A 133 -11.00 10.90 -9.12
CA GLY A 133 -11.83 10.64 -10.31
C GLY A 133 -11.34 9.46 -11.16
N GLY A 134 -10.68 8.47 -10.55
CA GLY A 134 -10.14 7.29 -11.22
C GLY A 134 -8.62 7.30 -11.42
N VAL A 135 -7.94 8.38 -11.05
CA VAL A 135 -6.46 8.45 -11.08
C VAL A 135 -5.84 7.39 -10.18
N ILE A 136 -6.43 7.18 -9.00
CA ILE A 136 -6.13 6.05 -8.13
C ILE A 136 -7.31 5.08 -8.22
N PRO A 137 -7.11 3.91 -8.82
CA PRO A 137 -8.19 2.93 -8.99
C PRO A 137 -8.62 2.32 -7.65
N PRO A 138 -9.81 1.69 -7.61
CA PRO A 138 -10.25 0.92 -6.46
C PRO A 138 -9.22 -0.14 -6.03
N ASN A 139 -9.04 -0.32 -4.73
CA ASN A 139 -8.17 -1.32 -4.12
C ASN A 139 -6.69 -1.23 -4.55
N ALA A 140 -6.22 -0.03 -4.87
CA ALA A 140 -4.84 0.19 -5.30
C ALA A 140 -3.86 0.15 -4.13
N THR A 141 -2.80 -0.64 -4.26
CA THR A 141 -1.59 -0.52 -3.45
C THR A 141 -0.73 0.60 -4.02
N LEU A 142 -0.33 1.53 -3.17
CA LEU A 142 0.44 2.70 -3.56
C LEU A 142 1.87 2.62 -3.04
N GLN A 143 2.80 3.17 -3.78
CA GLN A 143 4.15 3.46 -3.29
C GLN A 143 4.39 4.95 -3.23
N PHE A 144 5.02 5.39 -2.15
CA PHE A 144 5.48 6.76 -1.99
C PHE A 144 6.96 6.78 -1.65
N GLU A 145 7.70 7.64 -2.31
CA GLU A 145 8.98 8.13 -1.80
C GLU A 145 8.73 9.48 -1.15
N ILE A 146 9.14 9.64 0.10
CA ILE A 146 8.90 10.85 0.89
C ILE A 146 10.23 11.33 1.46
N GLU A 147 10.50 12.61 1.27
CA GLU A 147 11.60 13.32 1.91
C GLU A 147 11.01 14.30 2.92
N LEU A 148 11.35 14.12 4.20
CA LEU A 148 10.88 14.98 5.29
C LEU A 148 11.81 16.16 5.46
N LEU A 149 11.33 17.34 5.10
CA LEU A 149 12.13 18.58 5.09
C LEU A 149 12.02 19.33 6.42
N ASP A 150 10.81 19.37 7.01
CA ASP A 150 10.56 20.15 8.23
C ASP A 150 9.33 19.62 8.96
N VAL A 151 9.24 19.96 10.25
CA VAL A 151 8.12 19.63 11.14
C VAL A 151 7.75 20.87 11.96
N ALA A 152 6.54 21.37 11.75
CA ALA A 152 5.95 22.41 12.57
C ALA A 152 5.09 21.77 13.67
N LYS A 153 5.51 21.97 14.91
CA LYS A 153 4.78 21.48 16.09
C LYS A 153 3.47 22.25 16.26
N ARG A 154 2.42 21.52 16.66
CA ARG A 154 1.11 22.07 17.01
C ARG A 154 0.76 21.81 18.46
#